data_3db9be28732840a7849284468d452450
#
_entry.id   3db9be28732840a7849284468d452450
#
_cell.length_a   1.000
_cell.length_b   1.000
_cell.length_c   1.000
_cell.angle_alpha   90.00
_cell.angle_beta   90.00
_cell.angle_gamma   90.00
#
_symmetry.space_group_name_H-M   'P 1'
#
loop_
_entity.id
_entity.type
_entity.pdbx_description
1 polymer ?
#
loop_
_entity_poly.entity_id
_entity_poly.type
_entity_poly.pdbx_seq_one_letter_code
_entity_poly.pdbx_strand_id
1 'polypeptide(L)'
;MGASILSDLGTEILIPVCAVIGIAFSLLQWVLVSKVKLSPGRDPGSPRNNGAGGKNDCADYLIEEEEGLNDHNVVLKCAEIQSAISEGATSFLFTEYQYVGIFMVAFAILIFVFLGSVEAFSTKSQPCTYDQSRICKPALATAAFSTISFLLGAVTSVVSGFLGMKIATYANARTTLEARKGVGKAFITAFRSGAVMGFLLAANGLLVLYIAINLFKIYYGDDWGGLFEAITGYGLGGSSMALFGRVGGGIYTKAADVGADLVGKVERNIPEDDPRNPAVIADNVGDNVGDIAGMGSDLLVPMLNHLVLHLLLLPSLLLASIMSSLQCYILSS
;
A
#
# COMPACT_ATOMS: atom_id res chain seq x y z
N MET A 1 -24.87 -27.29 10.51
CA MET A 1 -24.85 -26.03 9.73
C MET A 1 -24.93 -24.89 10.72
N GLY A 2 -23.82 -24.24 11.02
CA GLY A 2 -23.82 -23.00 11.77
C GLY A 2 -24.63 -21.97 10.98
N ALA A 3 -25.61 -21.33 11.59
CA ALA A 3 -26.39 -20.29 10.94
C ALA A 3 -25.42 -19.19 10.50
N SER A 4 -25.21 -19.02 9.19
CA SER A 4 -24.48 -17.90 8.67
C SER A 4 -25.27 -16.64 9.04
N ILE A 5 -24.61 -15.68 9.69
CA ILE A 5 -25.23 -14.42 10.12
C ILE A 5 -25.76 -13.63 8.92
N LEU A 6 -25.18 -13.86 7.75
CA LEU A 6 -25.54 -13.24 6.47
C LEU A 6 -25.86 -14.34 5.43
N SER A 7 -26.86 -14.09 4.60
CA SER A 7 -27.12 -14.92 3.42
C SER A 7 -25.99 -14.78 2.39
N ASP A 8 -25.82 -15.76 1.51
CA ASP A 8 -24.79 -15.73 0.43
C ASP A 8 -24.88 -14.43 -0.38
N LEU A 9 -26.08 -14.01 -0.73
CA LEU A 9 -26.33 -12.72 -1.40
C LEU A 9 -25.90 -11.53 -0.55
N GLY A 10 -26.04 -11.63 0.77
CA GLY A 10 -25.61 -10.58 1.70
C GLY A 10 -24.10 -10.41 1.73
N THR A 11 -23.32 -11.49 1.68
CA THR A 11 -21.85 -11.44 1.63
C THR A 11 -21.34 -10.95 0.28
N GLU A 12 -21.96 -11.36 -0.82
CA GLU A 12 -21.62 -10.89 -2.18
C GLU A 12 -21.80 -9.38 -2.36
N ILE A 13 -22.75 -8.77 -1.66
CA ILE A 13 -22.99 -7.33 -1.71
C ILE A 13 -22.13 -6.59 -0.68
N LEU A 14 -21.96 -7.12 0.52
CA LEU A 14 -21.29 -6.45 1.62
C LEU A 14 -19.82 -6.15 1.31
N ILE A 15 -19.09 -7.12 0.73
CA ILE A 15 -17.65 -6.97 0.45
C ILE A 15 -17.37 -5.81 -0.53
N PRO A 16 -17.97 -5.75 -1.72
CA PRO A 16 -17.73 -4.63 -2.63
C PRO A 16 -18.26 -3.30 -2.08
N VAL A 17 -19.36 -3.30 -1.33
CA VAL A 17 -19.87 -2.07 -0.69
C VAL A 17 -18.88 -1.55 0.34
N CYS A 18 -18.30 -2.38 1.20
CA CYS A 18 -17.26 -1.98 2.15
C CYS A 18 -16.01 -1.43 1.44
N ALA A 19 -15.60 -2.07 0.34
CA ALA A 19 -14.46 -1.59 -0.45
C ALA A 19 -14.74 -0.21 -1.07
N VAL A 20 -15.93 -0.01 -1.64
CA VAL A 20 -16.34 1.29 -2.22
C VAL A 20 -16.40 2.38 -1.14
N ILE A 21 -16.95 2.07 0.04
CA ILE A 21 -16.99 3.01 1.18
C ILE A 21 -15.56 3.38 1.60
N GLY A 22 -14.64 2.40 1.70
CA GLY A 22 -13.23 2.62 2.03
C GLY A 22 -12.55 3.56 1.02
N ILE A 23 -12.75 3.34 -0.27
CA ILE A 23 -12.21 4.20 -1.33
C ILE A 23 -12.82 5.62 -1.25
N ALA A 24 -14.12 5.73 -1.08
CA ALA A 24 -14.81 7.03 -0.96
C ALA A 24 -14.30 7.82 0.26
N PHE A 25 -14.14 7.16 1.40
CA PHE A 25 -13.58 7.77 2.60
C PHE A 25 -12.13 8.23 2.38
N SER A 26 -11.30 7.42 1.74
CA SER A 26 -9.92 7.76 1.39
C SER A 26 -9.88 9.01 0.50
N LEU A 27 -10.68 9.06 -0.56
CA LEU A 27 -10.77 10.22 -1.45
C LEU A 27 -11.22 11.50 -0.71
N LEU A 28 -12.17 11.37 0.22
CA LEU A 28 -12.61 12.48 1.05
C LEU A 28 -11.47 13.01 1.93
N GLN A 29 -10.70 12.13 2.57
CA GLN A 29 -9.53 12.54 3.36
C GLN A 29 -8.45 13.19 2.48
N TRP A 30 -8.21 12.67 1.28
CA TRP A 30 -7.28 13.30 0.33
C TRP A 30 -7.71 14.72 -0.03
N VAL A 31 -8.98 14.95 -0.35
CA VAL A 31 -9.50 16.29 -0.63
C VAL A 31 -9.30 17.23 0.56
N LEU A 32 -9.43 16.73 1.80
CA LEU A 32 -9.17 17.53 3.00
C LEU A 32 -7.70 17.90 3.16
N VAL A 33 -6.77 16.97 2.86
CA VAL A 33 -5.33 17.24 2.86
C VAL A 33 -4.94 18.21 1.75
N SER A 34 -5.55 18.10 0.58
CA SER A 34 -5.28 18.97 -0.58
C SER A 34 -5.67 20.43 -0.37
N LYS A 35 -6.50 20.73 0.64
CA LYS A 35 -6.82 22.11 1.02
C LYS A 35 -5.62 22.90 1.54
N VAL A 36 -4.58 22.21 2.03
CA VAL A 36 -3.32 22.84 2.40
C VAL A 36 -2.53 23.14 1.12
N LYS A 37 -2.55 24.39 0.69
CA LYS A 37 -1.91 24.84 -0.56
C LYS A 37 -0.41 24.99 -0.35
N LEU A 38 0.38 24.47 -1.28
CA LEU A 38 1.84 24.68 -1.40
C LEU A 38 2.21 25.85 -2.32
N SER A 39 1.22 26.47 -2.98
CA SER A 39 1.45 27.69 -3.74
C SER A 39 1.15 28.89 -2.86
N PRO A 40 2.07 29.88 -2.79
CA PRO A 40 1.72 31.15 -2.20
C PRO A 40 0.57 31.72 -3.02
N GLY A 41 -0.60 31.74 -2.43
CA GLY A 41 -1.77 32.34 -3.06
C GLY A 41 -1.48 33.81 -3.30
N ARG A 42 -1.45 34.23 -4.55
CA ARG A 42 -1.73 35.62 -4.86
C ARG A 42 -3.17 35.82 -4.39
N ASP A 43 -3.34 36.42 -3.21
CA ASP A 43 -4.63 36.94 -2.81
C ASP A 43 -4.99 38.08 -3.77
N PRO A 44 -6.03 37.90 -4.62
CA PRO A 44 -6.46 38.98 -5.52
C PRO A 44 -7.22 40.09 -4.78
N GLY A 45 -7.12 40.15 -3.46
CA GLY A 45 -7.96 40.97 -2.61
C GLY A 45 -7.26 41.72 -1.48
N SER A 46 -5.95 41.98 -1.55
CA SER A 46 -5.38 42.98 -0.63
C SER A 46 -5.81 44.38 -1.08
N PRO A 47 -6.65 45.09 -0.33
CA PRO A 47 -7.01 46.45 -0.68
C PRO A 47 -5.76 47.33 -0.56
N ARG A 48 -5.39 47.95 -1.67
CA ARG A 48 -4.47 49.09 -1.68
C ARG A 48 -5.10 50.20 -0.83
N ASN A 49 -4.79 50.20 0.45
CA ASN A 49 -5.14 51.33 1.31
C ASN A 49 -4.18 52.50 1.03
N ASN A 50 -4.58 53.35 0.09
CA ASN A 50 -4.05 54.72 0.03
C ASN A 50 -4.75 55.52 1.15
N GLY A 51 -4.15 55.67 2.28
CA GLY A 51 -4.68 56.48 3.39
C GLY A 51 -3.56 56.97 4.31
N ALA A 52 -3.31 58.24 4.25
CA ALA A 52 -2.32 58.99 5.04
C ALA A 52 -2.56 58.90 6.55
N GLY A 53 -1.50 58.82 7.32
CA GLY A 53 -1.44 59.28 8.71
C GLY A 53 -0.84 58.32 9.70
N GLY A 54 0.30 58.66 10.28
CA GLY A 54 0.80 58.09 11.52
C GLY A 54 2.27 57.66 11.48
N LYS A 55 3.17 58.42 12.08
CA LYS A 55 4.60 58.18 12.09
C LYS A 55 5.08 56.96 12.89
N ASN A 56 4.17 56.15 13.44
CA ASN A 56 4.51 54.95 14.22
C ASN A 56 4.14 53.64 13.50
N ASP A 57 3.37 53.68 12.40
CA ASP A 57 2.92 52.47 11.69
C ASP A 57 3.96 51.91 10.72
N CYS A 58 5.03 52.67 10.41
CA CYS A 58 5.99 52.24 9.37
C CYS A 58 6.88 51.06 9.83
N ALA A 59 7.14 50.93 11.11
CA ALA A 59 7.94 49.80 11.64
C ALA A 59 7.13 48.51 11.70
N ASP A 60 5.87 48.58 12.11
CA ASP A 60 4.95 47.43 12.12
C ASP A 60 4.62 46.96 10.68
N TYR A 61 4.46 47.89 9.72
CA TYR A 61 4.22 47.56 8.31
C TYR A 61 5.42 46.86 7.67
N LEU A 62 6.64 47.27 8.01
CA LEU A 62 7.87 46.62 7.51
C LEU A 62 8.07 45.23 8.11
N ILE A 63 7.68 45.02 9.37
CA ILE A 63 7.72 43.73 10.04
C ILE A 63 6.70 42.76 9.43
N GLU A 64 5.46 43.21 9.18
CA GLU A 64 4.43 42.39 8.48
C GLU A 64 4.84 42.05 7.02
N GLU A 65 5.49 42.99 6.30
CA GLU A 65 5.98 42.76 4.94
C GLU A 65 7.18 41.82 4.90
N GLU A 66 8.12 41.91 5.90
CA GLU A 66 9.22 40.95 6.04
C GLU A 66 8.74 39.59 6.50
N GLU A 67 7.76 39.47 7.38
CA GLU A 67 7.15 38.19 7.76
C GLU A 67 6.42 37.55 6.59
N GLY A 68 5.66 38.30 5.80
CA GLY A 68 5.00 37.82 4.59
C GLY A 68 5.97 37.34 3.51
N LEU A 69 7.07 38.05 3.29
CA LEU A 69 8.14 37.64 2.37
C LEU A 69 8.87 36.38 2.85
N ASN A 70 9.14 36.28 4.14
CA ASN A 70 9.78 35.12 4.74
C ASN A 70 8.87 33.90 4.66
N ASP A 71 7.57 34.06 4.88
CA ASP A 71 6.57 33.02 4.74
C ASP A 71 6.47 32.49 3.30
N HIS A 72 6.51 33.40 2.33
CA HIS A 72 6.54 33.06 0.92
C HIS A 72 7.78 32.23 0.52
N ASN A 73 8.96 32.62 0.99
CA ASN A 73 10.21 31.91 0.73
C ASN A 73 10.22 30.50 1.34
N VAL A 74 9.67 30.34 2.54
CA VAL A 74 9.56 29.02 3.21
C VAL A 74 8.63 28.10 2.42
N VAL A 75 7.47 28.58 1.95
CA VAL A 75 6.54 27.79 1.16
C VAL A 75 7.17 27.35 -0.16
N LEU A 76 7.91 28.23 -0.84
CA LEU A 76 8.63 27.91 -2.07
C LEU A 76 9.69 26.82 -1.85
N LYS A 77 10.50 26.95 -0.81
CA LYS A 77 11.54 25.95 -0.46
C LYS A 77 10.91 24.60 -0.11
N CYS A 78 9.83 24.59 0.67
CA CYS A 78 9.10 23.35 0.96
C CYS A 78 8.57 22.68 -0.32
N ALA A 79 8.07 23.45 -1.27
CA ALA A 79 7.60 22.93 -2.55
C ALA A 79 8.74 22.38 -3.41
N GLU A 80 9.88 23.06 -3.45
CA GLU A 80 11.07 22.62 -4.17
C GLU A 80 11.63 21.31 -3.61
N ILE A 81 11.83 21.23 -2.30
CA ILE A 81 12.30 20.01 -1.62
C ILE A 81 11.32 18.86 -1.83
N GLN A 82 10.01 19.09 -1.67
CA GLN A 82 9.01 18.07 -1.93
C GLN A 82 9.08 17.55 -3.38
N SER A 83 9.28 18.44 -4.35
CA SER A 83 9.41 18.03 -5.76
C SER A 83 10.63 17.14 -5.96
N ALA A 84 11.78 17.50 -5.39
CA ALA A 84 13.01 16.72 -5.47
C ALA A 84 12.83 15.32 -4.82
N ILE A 85 12.25 15.26 -3.61
CA ILE A 85 11.97 13.99 -2.94
C ILE A 85 10.98 13.13 -3.73
N SER A 86 9.91 13.73 -4.26
CA SER A 86 8.91 12.98 -5.05
C SER A 86 9.46 12.45 -6.37
N GLU A 87 10.36 13.20 -7.01
CA GLU A 87 11.05 12.77 -8.23
C GLU A 87 12.04 11.64 -7.94
N GLY A 88 12.88 11.80 -6.91
CA GLY A 88 13.80 10.77 -6.46
C GLY A 88 13.11 9.48 -6.06
N ALA A 89 12.05 9.55 -5.24
CA ALA A 89 11.26 8.39 -4.83
C ALA A 89 10.58 7.70 -6.03
N THR A 90 10.08 8.47 -6.99
CA THR A 90 9.48 7.90 -8.21
C THR A 90 10.53 7.18 -9.05
N SER A 91 11.70 7.78 -9.26
CA SER A 91 12.81 7.20 -10.01
C SER A 91 13.33 5.92 -9.37
N PHE A 92 13.48 5.92 -8.04
CA PHE A 92 13.90 4.74 -7.27
C PHE A 92 12.91 3.59 -7.44
N LEU A 93 11.61 3.82 -7.18
CA LEU A 93 10.60 2.77 -7.29
C LEU A 93 10.48 2.19 -8.71
N PHE A 94 10.54 3.03 -9.74
CA PHE A 94 10.51 2.52 -11.12
C PHE A 94 11.71 1.63 -11.42
N THR A 95 12.90 2.01 -10.97
CA THR A 95 14.11 1.20 -11.16
C THR A 95 14.00 -0.12 -10.38
N GLU A 96 13.57 -0.07 -9.13
CA GLU A 96 13.35 -1.25 -8.30
C GLU A 96 12.33 -2.20 -8.94
N TYR A 97 11.19 -1.68 -9.39
CA TYR A 97 10.14 -2.48 -10.01
C TYR A 97 10.56 -3.14 -11.33
N GLN A 98 11.49 -2.54 -12.07
CA GLN A 98 12.05 -3.18 -13.26
C GLN A 98 12.84 -4.45 -12.89
N TYR A 99 13.74 -4.37 -11.89
CA TYR A 99 14.52 -5.52 -11.46
C TYR A 99 13.65 -6.60 -10.80
N VAL A 100 12.78 -6.20 -9.89
CA VAL A 100 11.87 -7.14 -9.23
C VAL A 100 10.88 -7.73 -10.22
N GLY A 101 10.41 -6.97 -11.22
CA GLY A 101 9.56 -7.45 -12.29
C GLY A 101 10.17 -8.61 -13.09
N ILE A 102 11.47 -8.51 -13.41
CA ILE A 102 12.20 -9.62 -14.07
C ILE A 102 12.20 -10.87 -13.18
N PHE A 103 12.49 -10.71 -11.89
CA PHE A 103 12.45 -11.79 -10.92
C PHE A 103 11.05 -12.42 -10.83
N MET A 104 10.00 -11.59 -10.76
CA MET A 104 8.62 -12.05 -10.65
C MET A 104 8.19 -12.87 -11.88
N VAL A 105 8.58 -12.46 -13.08
CA VAL A 105 8.32 -13.24 -14.30
C VAL A 105 9.07 -14.58 -14.26
N ALA A 106 10.35 -14.58 -13.90
CA ALA A 106 11.13 -15.82 -13.78
C ALA A 106 10.51 -16.77 -12.74
N PHE A 107 10.07 -16.23 -11.61
CA PHE A 107 9.45 -17.01 -10.54
C PHE A 107 8.04 -17.51 -10.94
N ALA A 108 7.29 -16.72 -11.69
CA ALA A 108 6.00 -17.15 -12.27
C ALA A 108 6.17 -18.36 -13.21
N ILE A 109 7.20 -18.35 -14.06
CA ILE A 109 7.53 -19.50 -14.92
C ILE A 109 7.90 -20.72 -14.07
N LEU A 110 8.67 -20.53 -13.01
CA LEU A 110 9.05 -21.61 -12.10
C LEU A 110 7.81 -22.22 -11.42
N ILE A 111 6.89 -21.41 -10.91
CA ILE A 111 5.61 -21.86 -10.33
C ILE A 111 4.82 -22.65 -11.36
N PHE A 112 4.67 -22.14 -12.58
CA PHE A 112 3.94 -22.80 -13.64
C PHE A 112 4.52 -24.16 -13.97
N VAL A 113 5.83 -24.25 -14.16
CA VAL A 113 6.53 -25.51 -14.48
C VAL A 113 6.44 -26.48 -13.31
N PHE A 114 6.65 -26.00 -12.08
CA PHE A 114 6.63 -26.85 -10.89
C PHE A 114 5.24 -27.46 -10.64
N LEU A 115 4.20 -26.62 -10.61
CA LEU A 115 2.82 -27.10 -10.41
C LEU A 115 2.32 -27.97 -11.58
N GLY A 116 2.67 -27.59 -12.81
CA GLY A 116 2.31 -28.38 -14.00
C GLY A 116 3.00 -29.75 -14.04
N SER A 117 4.21 -29.85 -13.53
CA SER A 117 4.99 -31.09 -13.54
C SER A 117 4.46 -32.18 -12.61
N VAL A 118 3.72 -31.82 -11.56
CA VAL A 118 3.18 -32.77 -10.55
C VAL A 118 2.36 -33.87 -11.19
N GLU A 119 1.53 -33.53 -12.21
CA GLU A 119 0.74 -34.50 -12.96
C GLU A 119 1.09 -34.52 -14.46
N ALA A 120 2.36 -34.31 -14.79
CA ALA A 120 2.90 -34.30 -16.14
C ALA A 120 2.06 -33.42 -17.13
N PHE A 121 1.69 -32.22 -16.67
CA PHE A 121 0.86 -31.25 -17.43
C PHE A 121 -0.45 -31.81 -17.91
N SER A 122 -1.09 -32.65 -17.10
CA SER A 122 -2.36 -33.28 -17.44
C SER A 122 -3.42 -32.24 -17.80
N THR A 123 -4.06 -32.45 -18.94
CA THR A 123 -5.21 -31.65 -19.41
C THR A 123 -6.55 -32.32 -19.08
N LYS A 124 -6.52 -33.52 -18.49
CA LYS A 124 -7.71 -34.28 -18.15
C LYS A 124 -8.05 -34.12 -16.68
N SER A 125 -9.31 -33.86 -16.39
CA SER A 125 -9.84 -33.88 -15.03
C SER A 125 -9.75 -35.30 -14.46
N GLN A 126 -9.27 -35.41 -13.21
CA GLN A 126 -9.10 -36.69 -12.50
C GLN A 126 -9.88 -36.64 -11.18
N PRO A 127 -10.21 -37.81 -10.59
CA PRO A 127 -10.79 -37.84 -9.24
C PRO A 127 -9.84 -37.16 -8.24
N CYS A 128 -10.39 -36.34 -7.34
CA CYS A 128 -9.58 -35.62 -6.37
C CYS A 128 -8.89 -36.57 -5.40
N THR A 129 -7.65 -36.31 -5.05
CA THR A 129 -6.84 -37.11 -4.11
C THR A 129 -7.42 -37.13 -2.70
N TYR A 130 -8.12 -36.05 -2.30
CA TYR A 130 -8.74 -35.91 -0.98
C TYR A 130 -10.21 -36.37 -0.93
N ASP A 131 -10.91 -36.46 -2.08
CA ASP A 131 -12.29 -36.94 -2.18
C ASP A 131 -12.54 -37.58 -3.56
N GLN A 132 -12.47 -38.91 -3.61
CA GLN A 132 -12.65 -39.68 -4.86
C GLN A 132 -14.05 -39.55 -5.48
N SER A 133 -15.02 -39.00 -4.75
CA SER A 133 -16.36 -38.72 -5.27
C SER A 133 -16.43 -37.46 -6.11
N ARG A 134 -15.40 -36.59 -6.05
CA ARG A 134 -15.32 -35.34 -6.79
C ARG A 134 -14.28 -35.41 -7.89
N ILE A 135 -14.53 -34.64 -8.95
CA ILE A 135 -13.61 -34.51 -10.09
C ILE A 135 -12.88 -33.18 -9.92
N CYS A 136 -11.56 -33.24 -9.69
CA CYS A 136 -10.70 -32.09 -9.65
C CYS A 136 -10.38 -31.54 -11.05
N LYS A 137 -10.10 -30.25 -11.13
CA LYS A 137 -9.70 -29.63 -12.39
C LYS A 137 -8.28 -30.07 -12.78
N PRO A 138 -7.93 -30.01 -14.10
CA PRO A 138 -6.62 -30.46 -14.59
C PRO A 138 -5.48 -29.71 -13.96
N ALA A 139 -4.37 -30.41 -13.73
CA ALA A 139 -3.14 -29.77 -13.15
C ALA A 139 -2.62 -28.58 -13.97
N LEU A 140 -2.73 -28.66 -15.30
CA LEU A 140 -2.35 -27.54 -16.16
C LEU A 140 -3.20 -26.30 -15.89
N ALA A 141 -4.49 -26.45 -15.63
CA ALA A 141 -5.37 -25.33 -15.30
C ALA A 141 -5.00 -24.76 -13.92
N THR A 142 -4.82 -25.59 -12.91
CA THR A 142 -4.40 -25.15 -11.58
C THR A 142 -3.06 -24.40 -11.63
N ALA A 143 -2.07 -24.92 -12.36
CA ALA A 143 -0.79 -24.25 -12.57
C ALA A 143 -0.95 -22.88 -13.24
N ALA A 144 -1.78 -22.79 -14.28
CA ALA A 144 -2.04 -21.52 -14.98
C ALA A 144 -2.74 -20.50 -14.08
N PHE A 145 -3.81 -20.90 -13.38
CA PHE A 145 -4.55 -20.01 -12.49
C PHE A 145 -3.72 -19.55 -11.28
N SER A 146 -2.92 -20.46 -10.68
CA SER A 146 -2.00 -20.09 -9.58
C SER A 146 -0.94 -19.09 -10.04
N THR A 147 -0.39 -19.27 -11.25
CA THR A 147 0.59 -18.35 -11.83
C THR A 147 -0.03 -16.98 -12.13
N ILE A 148 -1.23 -16.94 -12.70
CA ILE A 148 -1.96 -15.69 -12.94
C ILE A 148 -2.26 -14.99 -11.61
N SER A 149 -2.70 -15.74 -10.61
CA SER A 149 -2.96 -15.23 -9.27
C SER A 149 -1.72 -14.63 -8.63
N PHE A 150 -0.57 -15.30 -8.76
CA PHE A 150 0.73 -14.81 -8.31
C PHE A 150 1.09 -13.46 -8.95
N LEU A 151 0.98 -13.35 -10.27
CA LEU A 151 1.26 -12.09 -10.98
C LEU A 151 0.27 -10.99 -10.59
N LEU A 152 -1.01 -11.34 -10.40
CA LEU A 152 -2.02 -10.38 -9.95
C LEU A 152 -1.70 -9.84 -8.55
N GLY A 153 -1.26 -10.70 -7.63
CA GLY A 153 -0.80 -10.29 -6.30
C GLY A 153 0.41 -9.35 -6.35
N ALA A 154 1.39 -9.68 -7.19
CA ALA A 154 2.56 -8.84 -7.41
C ALA A 154 2.18 -7.43 -7.94
N VAL A 155 1.32 -7.37 -8.96
CA VAL A 155 0.85 -6.09 -9.52
C VAL A 155 0.08 -5.28 -8.47
N THR A 156 -0.77 -5.92 -7.68
CA THR A 156 -1.50 -5.24 -6.60
C THR A 156 -0.54 -4.63 -5.57
N SER A 157 0.52 -5.35 -5.21
CA SER A 157 1.54 -4.87 -4.29
C SER A 157 2.32 -3.67 -4.87
N VAL A 158 2.73 -3.73 -6.15
CA VAL A 158 3.37 -2.62 -6.87
C VAL A 158 2.50 -1.37 -6.85
N VAL A 159 1.22 -1.50 -7.23
CA VAL A 159 0.28 -0.37 -7.24
C VAL A 159 0.09 0.21 -5.85
N SER A 160 -0.02 -0.64 -4.84
CA SER A 160 -0.18 -0.24 -3.44
C SER A 160 1.04 0.54 -2.94
N GLY A 161 2.25 0.03 -3.17
CA GLY A 161 3.49 0.71 -2.79
C GLY A 161 3.65 2.06 -3.49
N PHE A 162 3.39 2.11 -4.79
CA PHE A 162 3.46 3.35 -5.56
C PHE A 162 2.46 4.41 -5.08
N LEU A 163 1.21 4.03 -4.82
CA LEU A 163 0.20 4.94 -4.28
C LEU A 163 0.57 5.42 -2.88
N GLY A 164 1.08 4.54 -2.03
CA GLY A 164 1.56 4.87 -0.69
C GLY A 164 2.66 5.94 -0.73
N MET A 165 3.70 5.73 -1.55
CA MET A 165 4.77 6.71 -1.75
C MET A 165 4.24 8.05 -2.26
N LYS A 166 3.32 8.05 -3.23
CA LYS A 166 2.73 9.30 -3.75
C LYS A 166 1.95 10.07 -2.69
N ILE A 167 1.20 9.38 -1.84
CA ILE A 167 0.48 10.00 -0.73
C ILE A 167 1.45 10.57 0.29
N ALA A 168 2.51 9.85 0.65
CA ALA A 168 3.49 10.26 1.63
C ALA A 168 4.25 11.51 1.18
N THR A 169 4.86 11.48 -0.01
CA THR A 169 5.58 12.62 -0.55
C THR A 169 4.68 13.86 -0.73
N TYR A 170 3.40 13.65 -1.07
CA TYR A 170 2.40 14.72 -1.13
C TYR A 170 2.08 15.31 0.24
N ALA A 171 2.05 14.49 1.30
CA ALA A 171 1.66 14.89 2.64
C ALA A 171 2.80 15.57 3.42
N ASN A 172 4.05 15.20 3.18
CA ASN A 172 5.21 15.64 3.96
C ASN A 172 5.31 17.18 4.05
N ALA A 173 5.37 17.88 2.93
CA ALA A 173 5.48 19.34 2.93
C ALA A 173 4.21 20.01 3.50
N ARG A 174 3.03 19.43 3.31
CA ARG A 174 1.78 19.96 3.86
C ARG A 174 1.72 19.84 5.37
N THR A 175 2.19 18.71 5.89
CA THR A 175 2.32 18.50 7.34
C THR A 175 3.32 19.49 7.95
N THR A 176 4.46 19.69 7.30
CA THR A 176 5.48 20.67 7.72
C THR A 176 4.93 22.10 7.75
N LEU A 177 4.18 22.51 6.73
CA LEU A 177 3.56 23.84 6.71
C LEU A 177 2.48 24.01 7.79
N GLU A 178 1.69 22.96 8.06
CA GLU A 178 0.71 23.01 9.14
C GLU A 178 1.35 22.96 10.54
N ALA A 179 2.56 22.39 10.67
CA ALA A 179 3.31 22.40 11.94
C ALA A 179 3.65 23.82 12.42
N ARG A 180 3.85 24.75 11.50
CA ARG A 180 4.05 26.17 11.82
C ARG A 180 2.83 26.80 12.50
N LYS A 181 1.64 26.29 12.21
CA LYS A 181 0.36 26.75 12.80
C LYS A 181 0.02 26.02 14.10
N GLY A 182 0.87 25.08 14.53
CA GLY A 182 0.74 24.32 15.76
C GLY A 182 0.71 22.81 15.55
N VAL A 183 1.20 22.09 16.56
CA VAL A 183 1.35 20.62 16.55
C VAL A 183 0.03 19.89 16.24
N GLY A 184 -1.12 20.38 16.77
CA GLY A 184 -2.41 19.77 16.55
C GLY A 184 -2.84 19.78 15.07
N LYS A 185 -2.52 20.86 14.32
CA LYS A 185 -2.84 20.95 12.89
C LYS A 185 -1.95 20.04 12.07
N ALA A 186 -0.66 19.95 12.39
CA ALA A 186 0.26 19.00 11.77
C ALA A 186 -0.19 17.57 11.98
N PHE A 187 -0.54 17.20 13.22
CA PHE A 187 -1.04 15.88 13.55
C PHE A 187 -2.30 15.51 12.74
N ILE A 188 -3.27 16.42 12.64
CA ILE A 188 -4.49 16.18 11.86
C ILE A 188 -4.16 15.92 10.39
N THR A 189 -3.23 16.69 9.81
CA THR A 189 -2.82 16.53 8.40
C THR A 189 -2.11 15.21 8.18
N ALA A 190 -1.16 14.84 9.04
CA ALA A 190 -0.46 13.57 9.00
C ALA A 190 -1.42 12.38 9.18
N PHE A 191 -2.31 12.45 10.19
CA PHE A 191 -3.29 11.41 10.45
C PHE A 191 -4.26 11.20 9.28
N ARG A 192 -4.75 12.28 8.67
CA ARG A 192 -5.60 12.19 7.48
C ARG A 192 -4.88 11.55 6.31
N SER A 193 -3.61 11.89 6.10
CA SER A 193 -2.77 11.28 5.05
C SER A 193 -2.54 9.79 5.28
N GLY A 194 -2.28 9.39 6.53
CA GLY A 194 -2.22 7.99 6.93
C GLY A 194 -3.54 7.26 6.72
N ALA A 195 -4.67 7.91 7.03
CA ALA A 195 -6.00 7.36 6.77
C ALA A 195 -6.27 7.19 5.26
N VAL A 196 -5.83 8.14 4.40
CA VAL A 196 -5.91 7.98 2.93
C VAL A 196 -5.21 6.70 2.52
N MET A 197 -3.96 6.52 2.95
CA MET A 197 -3.17 5.35 2.60
C MET A 197 -3.82 4.06 3.13
N GLY A 198 -4.11 3.97 4.42
CA GLY A 198 -4.62 2.76 5.05
C GLY A 198 -5.94 2.28 4.46
N PHE A 199 -6.91 3.18 4.31
CA PHE A 199 -8.22 2.81 3.73
C PHE A 199 -8.14 2.51 2.23
N LEU A 200 -7.31 3.25 1.47
CA LEU A 200 -7.15 3.00 0.03
C LEU A 200 -6.51 1.63 -0.22
N LEU A 201 -5.44 1.30 0.52
CA LEU A 201 -4.74 0.03 0.34
C LEU A 201 -5.61 -1.16 0.76
N ALA A 202 -6.25 -1.08 1.93
CA ALA A 202 -7.14 -2.13 2.41
C ALA A 202 -8.32 -2.35 1.46
N ALA A 203 -8.96 -1.29 0.99
CA ALA A 203 -10.09 -1.36 0.07
C ALA A 203 -9.68 -1.89 -1.31
N ASN A 204 -8.52 -1.46 -1.84
CA ASN A 204 -7.99 -1.94 -3.12
C ASN A 204 -7.66 -3.43 -3.05
N GLY A 205 -6.94 -3.87 -2.02
CA GLY A 205 -6.61 -5.29 -1.85
C GLY A 205 -7.84 -6.18 -1.72
N LEU A 206 -8.82 -5.76 -0.92
CA LEU A 206 -10.08 -6.48 -0.75
C LEU A 206 -10.86 -6.56 -2.06
N LEU A 207 -10.94 -5.47 -2.82
CA LEU A 207 -11.65 -5.41 -4.10
C LEU A 207 -11.00 -6.31 -5.15
N VAL A 208 -9.68 -6.25 -5.30
CA VAL A 208 -8.95 -7.07 -6.29
C VAL A 208 -9.06 -8.55 -5.94
N LEU A 209 -8.92 -8.92 -4.67
CA LEU A 209 -9.11 -10.31 -4.22
C LEU A 209 -10.53 -10.80 -4.48
N TYR A 210 -11.54 -9.99 -4.18
CA TYR A 210 -12.94 -10.30 -4.44
C TYR A 210 -13.20 -10.53 -5.94
N ILE A 211 -12.68 -9.67 -6.80
CA ILE A 211 -12.80 -9.81 -8.26
C ILE A 211 -12.09 -11.09 -8.72
N ALA A 212 -10.89 -11.37 -8.24
CA ALA A 212 -10.12 -12.56 -8.59
C ALA A 212 -10.87 -13.86 -8.23
N ILE A 213 -11.41 -13.92 -6.99
CA ILE A 213 -12.21 -15.08 -6.54
C ILE A 213 -13.43 -15.28 -7.44
N ASN A 214 -14.18 -14.23 -7.77
CA ASN A 214 -15.37 -14.35 -8.62
C ASN A 214 -15.03 -14.74 -10.04
N LEU A 215 -13.94 -14.23 -10.61
CA LEU A 215 -13.48 -14.63 -11.95
C LEU A 215 -13.05 -16.10 -11.99
N PHE A 216 -12.31 -16.54 -10.97
CA PHE A 216 -11.86 -17.94 -10.90
C PHE A 216 -13.04 -18.90 -10.64
N LYS A 217 -14.03 -18.46 -9.85
CA LYS A 217 -15.26 -19.22 -9.60
C LYS A 217 -16.03 -19.56 -10.91
N ILE A 218 -15.94 -18.72 -11.93
CA ILE A 218 -16.55 -19.01 -13.25
C ILE A 218 -15.98 -20.30 -13.85
N TYR A 219 -14.68 -20.56 -13.66
CA TYR A 219 -14.03 -21.77 -14.16
C TYR A 219 -14.14 -22.95 -13.20
N TYR A 220 -13.91 -22.74 -11.92
CA TYR A 220 -13.87 -23.79 -10.90
C TYR A 220 -15.29 -24.28 -10.50
N GLY A 221 -16.30 -23.40 -10.58
CA GLY A 221 -17.68 -23.75 -10.17
C GLY A 221 -17.75 -24.11 -8.69
N ASP A 222 -18.16 -25.36 -8.41
CA ASP A 222 -18.28 -25.88 -7.04
C ASP A 222 -16.99 -26.51 -6.49
N ASP A 223 -15.90 -26.49 -7.25
CA ASP A 223 -14.58 -26.96 -6.80
C ASP A 223 -13.86 -25.86 -6.00
N TRP A 224 -14.31 -25.68 -4.76
CA TRP A 224 -13.73 -24.71 -3.83
C TRP A 224 -12.29 -25.03 -3.45
N GLY A 225 -11.92 -26.32 -3.40
CA GLY A 225 -10.56 -26.75 -3.11
C GLY A 225 -9.56 -26.25 -4.14
N GLY A 226 -9.82 -26.52 -5.41
CA GLY A 226 -8.98 -26.04 -6.52
C GLY A 226 -8.99 -24.53 -6.65
N LEU A 227 -10.13 -23.86 -6.39
CA LEU A 227 -10.22 -22.40 -6.37
C LEU A 227 -9.28 -21.79 -5.31
N PHE A 228 -9.31 -22.30 -4.09
CA PHE A 228 -8.48 -21.77 -3.00
C PHE A 228 -6.99 -22.04 -3.23
N GLU A 229 -6.65 -23.22 -3.76
CA GLU A 229 -5.29 -23.53 -4.17
C GLU A 229 -4.77 -22.53 -5.21
N ALA A 230 -5.57 -22.23 -6.22
CA ALA A 230 -5.22 -21.22 -7.23
C ALA A 230 -5.06 -19.81 -6.64
N ILE A 231 -5.90 -19.41 -5.68
CA ILE A 231 -5.85 -18.08 -5.05
C ILE A 231 -4.67 -17.91 -4.09
N THR A 232 -4.09 -19.00 -3.54
CA THR A 232 -2.90 -18.87 -2.66
C THR A 232 -1.73 -18.19 -3.37
N GLY A 233 -1.63 -18.34 -4.68
CA GLY A 233 -0.66 -17.63 -5.51
C GLY A 233 -0.71 -16.12 -5.34
N TYR A 234 -1.89 -15.54 -5.13
CA TYR A 234 -2.07 -14.10 -4.93
C TYR A 234 -1.32 -13.58 -3.70
N GLY A 235 -1.44 -14.27 -2.58
CA GLY A 235 -0.71 -13.93 -1.37
C GLY A 235 0.81 -14.05 -1.55
N LEU A 236 1.27 -15.13 -2.21
CA LEU A 236 2.69 -15.33 -2.49
C LEU A 236 3.28 -14.23 -3.37
N GLY A 237 2.54 -13.82 -4.41
CA GLY A 237 2.97 -12.74 -5.32
C GLY A 237 3.11 -11.40 -4.61
N GLY A 238 2.09 -11.03 -3.83
CA GLY A 238 2.10 -9.82 -3.02
C GLY A 238 3.23 -9.80 -1.99
N SER A 239 3.41 -10.92 -1.24
CA SER A 239 4.48 -11.07 -0.24
C SER A 239 5.87 -10.94 -0.85
N SER A 240 6.10 -11.61 -1.97
CA SER A 240 7.41 -11.57 -2.63
C SER A 240 7.75 -10.14 -3.05
N MET A 241 6.82 -9.44 -3.68
CA MET A 241 7.02 -8.05 -4.11
C MET A 241 7.28 -7.12 -2.92
N ALA A 242 6.46 -7.23 -1.86
CA ALA A 242 6.58 -6.41 -0.67
C ALA A 242 7.91 -6.64 0.06
N LEU A 243 8.40 -7.89 0.13
CA LEU A 243 9.68 -8.23 0.74
C LEU A 243 10.84 -7.54 0.02
N PHE A 244 10.89 -7.62 -1.31
CA PHE A 244 11.95 -6.95 -2.08
C PHE A 244 11.88 -5.44 -1.93
N GLY A 245 10.70 -4.84 -2.03
CA GLY A 245 10.51 -3.40 -1.85
C GLY A 245 10.96 -2.91 -0.48
N ARG A 246 10.61 -3.64 0.56
CA ARG A 246 11.00 -3.27 1.93
C ARG A 246 12.49 -3.43 2.19
N VAL A 247 13.10 -4.52 1.74
CA VAL A 247 14.53 -4.78 1.95
C VAL A 247 15.38 -3.83 1.09
N GLY A 248 15.03 -3.66 -0.19
CA GLY A 248 15.73 -2.76 -1.11
C GLY A 248 15.67 -1.30 -0.65
N GLY A 249 14.46 -0.81 -0.35
CA GLY A 249 14.25 0.53 0.18
C GLY A 249 14.96 0.77 1.51
N GLY A 250 14.89 -0.20 2.44
CA GLY A 250 15.55 -0.10 3.74
C GLY A 250 17.08 -0.05 3.65
N ILE A 251 17.69 -0.84 2.75
CA ILE A 251 19.14 -0.78 2.51
C ILE A 251 19.52 0.57 1.90
N TYR A 252 18.73 1.07 0.96
CA TYR A 252 18.97 2.38 0.33
C TYR A 252 18.91 3.50 1.36
N THR A 253 17.89 3.53 2.24
CA THR A 253 17.77 4.52 3.33
C THR A 253 18.99 4.49 4.23
N LYS A 254 19.41 3.31 4.67
CA LYS A 254 20.58 3.20 5.55
C LYS A 254 21.88 3.61 4.88
N ALA A 255 22.05 3.36 3.60
CA ALA A 255 23.20 3.83 2.86
C ALA A 255 23.22 5.36 2.70
N ALA A 256 22.05 5.98 2.48
CA ALA A 256 21.90 7.44 2.40
C ALA A 256 22.14 8.11 3.75
N ASP A 257 21.62 7.54 4.84
CA ASP A 257 21.84 7.96 6.23
C ASP A 257 23.34 8.00 6.59
N VAL A 258 24.08 6.92 6.29
CA VAL A 258 25.54 6.88 6.44
C VAL A 258 26.23 7.99 5.63
N GLY A 259 25.80 8.21 4.38
CA GLY A 259 26.33 9.28 3.52
C GLY A 259 26.04 10.67 4.04
N ALA A 260 24.85 10.91 4.57
CA ALA A 260 24.45 12.19 5.14
C ALA A 260 25.19 12.49 6.45
N ASP A 261 25.14 11.57 7.39
CA ASP A 261 25.61 11.79 8.76
C ASP A 261 27.12 11.57 8.92
N LEU A 262 27.68 10.50 8.40
CA LEU A 262 29.08 10.21 8.59
C LEU A 262 29.97 10.97 7.62
N VAL A 263 29.68 10.91 6.33
CA VAL A 263 30.52 11.58 5.31
C VAL A 263 30.21 13.08 5.26
N GLY A 264 28.95 13.46 5.25
CA GLY A 264 28.54 14.86 5.17
C GLY A 264 28.92 15.65 6.41
N LYS A 265 28.51 15.18 7.59
CA LYS A 265 28.71 15.89 8.85
C LYS A 265 30.15 15.75 9.39
N VAL A 266 30.68 14.51 9.45
CA VAL A 266 31.96 14.26 10.11
C VAL A 266 33.15 14.65 9.21
N GLU A 267 33.15 14.25 7.94
CA GLU A 267 34.28 14.50 7.05
C GLU A 267 34.22 15.90 6.38
N ARG A 268 33.03 16.34 5.95
CA ARG A 268 32.86 17.60 5.22
C ARG A 268 32.39 18.75 6.08
N ASN A 269 32.07 18.51 7.35
CA ASN A 269 31.59 19.52 8.30
C ASN A 269 30.36 20.31 7.79
N ILE A 270 29.48 19.62 7.04
CA ILE A 270 28.19 20.17 6.62
C ILE A 270 27.22 19.95 7.79
N PRO A 271 26.41 20.96 8.17
CA PRO A 271 25.40 20.79 9.21
C PRO A 271 24.46 19.64 8.92
N GLU A 272 23.96 18.99 9.97
CA GLU A 272 22.97 17.93 9.89
C GLU A 272 21.70 18.49 9.20
N ASP A 273 21.05 17.66 8.40
CA ASP A 273 19.84 18.04 7.63
C ASP A 273 20.02 19.22 6.65
N ASP A 274 21.26 19.54 6.25
CA ASP A 274 21.50 20.62 5.29
C ASP A 274 21.13 20.16 3.87
N PRO A 275 20.16 20.82 3.20
CA PRO A 275 19.69 20.43 1.86
C PRO A 275 20.77 20.59 0.76
N ARG A 276 21.90 21.21 1.04
CA ARG A 276 23.07 21.26 0.15
C ARG A 276 23.79 19.90 0.08
N ASN A 277 23.59 19.03 1.06
CA ASN A 277 24.09 17.67 1.00
C ASN A 277 23.07 16.77 0.28
N PRO A 278 23.38 16.27 -0.94
CA PRO A 278 22.45 15.42 -1.68
C PRO A 278 22.11 14.12 -0.95
N ALA A 279 22.93 13.66 -0.02
CA ALA A 279 22.65 12.47 0.78
C ALA A 279 21.44 12.68 1.71
N VAL A 280 21.21 13.92 2.20
CA VAL A 280 20.02 14.25 3.01
C VAL A 280 18.74 14.11 2.19
N ILE A 281 18.76 14.53 0.93
CA ILE A 281 17.61 14.31 0.02
C ILE A 281 17.42 12.83 -0.27
N ALA A 282 18.50 12.08 -0.48
CA ALA A 282 18.45 10.65 -0.72
C ALA A 282 17.91 9.89 0.50
N ASP A 283 18.27 10.28 1.72
CA ASP A 283 17.76 9.73 2.96
C ASP A 283 16.24 9.92 3.07
N ASN A 284 15.76 11.15 2.88
CA ASN A 284 14.33 11.44 2.84
C ASN A 284 13.58 10.69 1.70
N VAL A 285 14.22 10.46 0.56
CA VAL A 285 13.68 9.60 -0.51
C VAL A 285 13.54 8.16 0.01
N GLY A 286 14.57 7.65 0.68
CA GLY A 286 14.62 6.32 1.24
C GLY A 286 13.50 6.05 2.25
N ASP A 287 13.25 6.97 3.15
CA ASP A 287 12.15 6.88 4.13
C ASP A 287 10.78 6.77 3.46
N ASN A 288 10.54 7.55 2.40
CA ASN A 288 9.29 7.47 1.66
C ASN A 288 9.14 6.18 0.85
N VAL A 289 10.23 5.57 0.42
CA VAL A 289 10.23 4.33 -0.36
C VAL A 289 10.29 3.10 0.55
N GLY A 290 11.25 3.04 1.47
CA GLY A 290 11.46 1.89 2.36
C GLY A 290 10.38 1.77 3.42
N ASP A 291 10.18 2.84 4.21
CA ASP A 291 9.29 2.78 5.37
C ASP A 291 7.81 2.96 5.00
N ILE A 292 7.50 3.76 3.98
CA ILE A 292 6.09 4.01 3.65
C ILE A 292 5.63 3.13 2.49
N ALA A 293 6.30 3.14 1.35
CA ALA A 293 5.88 2.32 0.21
C ALA A 293 6.08 0.82 0.47
N GLY A 294 7.27 0.43 0.97
CA GLY A 294 7.59 -0.95 1.30
C GLY A 294 6.73 -1.51 2.42
N MET A 295 6.56 -0.76 3.52
CA MET A 295 5.72 -1.17 4.65
C MET A 295 4.23 -1.20 4.26
N GLY A 296 3.76 -0.27 3.44
CA GLY A 296 2.38 -0.26 2.96
C GLY A 296 2.05 -1.49 2.12
N SER A 297 2.96 -1.91 1.26
CA SER A 297 2.84 -3.16 0.49
C SER A 297 2.85 -4.39 1.41
N ASP A 298 3.72 -4.39 2.43
CA ASP A 298 3.89 -5.50 3.37
C ASP A 298 2.66 -5.68 4.28
N LEU A 299 2.05 -4.61 4.75
CA LEU A 299 0.84 -4.69 5.60
C LEU A 299 -0.40 -5.23 4.86
N LEU A 300 -0.50 -5.01 3.57
CA LEU A 300 -1.59 -5.53 2.75
C LEU A 300 -1.57 -7.06 2.70
N VAL A 301 -0.39 -7.64 2.60
CA VAL A 301 -0.18 -9.06 2.34
C VAL A 301 -0.60 -9.96 3.52
N PRO A 302 -0.19 -9.72 4.78
CA PRO A 302 -0.65 -10.53 5.91
C PRO A 302 -2.17 -10.51 6.05
N MET A 303 -2.80 -9.35 5.83
CA MET A 303 -4.26 -9.23 5.88
C MET A 303 -4.93 -10.14 4.85
N LEU A 304 -4.41 -10.19 3.63
CA LEU A 304 -4.93 -11.05 2.56
C LEU A 304 -4.61 -12.52 2.81
N ASN A 305 -3.39 -12.84 3.27
CA ASN A 305 -3.01 -14.21 3.61
C ASN A 305 -3.82 -14.76 4.77
N HIS A 306 -4.08 -13.96 5.81
CA HIS A 306 -4.98 -14.35 6.90
C HIS A 306 -6.40 -14.60 6.39
N LEU A 307 -6.92 -13.76 5.50
CA LEU A 307 -8.24 -13.97 4.92
C LEU A 307 -8.31 -15.27 4.12
N VAL A 308 -7.31 -15.54 3.27
CA VAL A 308 -7.21 -16.78 2.48
C VAL A 308 -7.03 -17.98 3.40
N LEU A 309 -6.18 -17.90 4.41
CA LEU A 309 -5.94 -18.98 5.37
C LEU A 309 -7.20 -19.29 6.19
N HIS A 310 -7.94 -18.28 6.63
CA HIS A 310 -9.23 -18.49 7.32
C HIS A 310 -10.26 -19.14 6.40
N LEU A 311 -10.31 -18.76 5.13
CA LEU A 311 -11.20 -19.39 4.14
C LEU A 311 -10.82 -20.86 3.89
N LEU A 312 -9.53 -21.20 3.93
CA LEU A 312 -9.04 -22.58 3.77
C LEU A 312 -9.25 -23.42 5.03
N LEU A 313 -9.04 -22.85 6.22
CA LEU A 313 -9.12 -23.58 7.49
C LEU A 313 -10.54 -23.65 8.08
N LEU A 314 -11.43 -22.73 7.71
CA LEU A 314 -12.81 -22.72 8.21
C LEU A 314 -13.55 -24.03 7.98
N PRO A 315 -13.49 -24.68 6.80
CA PRO A 315 -14.13 -25.98 6.57
C PRO A 315 -13.50 -27.10 7.41
N SER A 316 -12.16 -27.11 7.57
CA SER A 316 -11.45 -28.14 8.32
C SER A 316 -11.64 -27.99 9.85
N LEU A 317 -11.66 -26.76 10.36
CA LEU A 317 -11.96 -26.47 11.77
C LEU A 317 -13.42 -26.78 12.11
N LEU A 318 -14.35 -26.50 11.20
CA LEU A 318 -15.75 -26.86 11.37
C LEU A 318 -15.94 -28.38 11.37
N LEU A 319 -15.25 -29.09 10.47
CA LEU A 319 -15.27 -30.57 10.43
C LEU A 319 -14.66 -31.17 11.69
N ALA A 320 -13.54 -30.64 12.16
CA ALA A 320 -12.90 -31.09 13.41
C ALA A 320 -13.79 -30.83 14.64
N SER A 321 -14.48 -29.69 14.68
CA SER A 321 -15.44 -29.35 15.74
C SER A 321 -16.67 -30.26 15.72
N ILE A 322 -17.19 -30.57 14.53
CA ILE A 322 -18.32 -31.52 14.36
C ILE A 322 -17.89 -32.93 14.74
N MET A 323 -16.68 -33.37 14.32
CA MET A 323 -16.16 -34.68 14.66
C MET A 323 -15.93 -34.82 16.18
N SER A 324 -15.38 -33.82 16.84
CA SER A 324 -15.20 -33.81 18.30
C SER A 324 -16.55 -33.82 19.03
N SER A 325 -17.54 -33.09 18.57
CA SER A 325 -18.89 -33.09 19.12
C SER A 325 -19.62 -34.43 18.93
N LEU A 326 -19.47 -35.06 17.77
CA LEU A 326 -19.99 -36.39 17.48
C LEU A 326 -19.29 -37.46 18.33
N GLN A 327 -17.99 -37.37 18.52
CA GLN A 327 -17.23 -38.30 19.36
C GLN A 327 -17.61 -38.17 20.84
N CYS A 328 -17.89 -36.95 21.29
CA CYS A 328 -18.43 -36.72 22.63
C CYS A 328 -19.85 -37.29 22.80
N TYR A 329 -20.67 -37.20 21.76
CA TYR A 329 -22.04 -37.72 21.77
C TYR A 329 -22.08 -39.25 21.75
N ILE A 330 -21.18 -39.90 20.98
CA ILE A 330 -21.06 -41.37 20.92
C ILE A 330 -20.46 -41.94 22.21
N LEU A 331 -19.62 -41.18 22.92
CA LEU A 331 -19.02 -41.61 24.20
C LEU A 331 -19.97 -41.39 25.40
N SER A 332 -21.04 -40.62 25.20
CA SER A 332 -22.05 -40.34 26.25
C SER A 332 -23.35 -41.14 26.11
N SER A 333 -23.47 -41.94 25.03
CA SER A 333 -24.54 -42.93 24.82
C SER A 333 -24.02 -44.35 25.07
#